data_133b28f5fbe13896d82aae0f61aa4e41
#
_entry.id   133b28f5fbe13896d82aae0f61aa4e41
#
_cell.length_a   1.000
_cell.length_b   1.000
_cell.length_c   1.000
_cell.angle_alpha   90.00
_cell.angle_beta   90.00
_cell.angle_gamma   90.00
#
_symmetry.space_group_name_H-M   'P 1'
#
loop_
_entity.id
_entity.type
_entity.pdbx_description
1 polymer ?
#
loop_
_entity_poly.entity_id
_entity_poly.type
_entity_poly.pdbx_seq_one_letter_code
_entity_poly.pdbx_strand_id
1 'polypeptide(L)'
;MNCIVYGEVLWDVYPDKSVIGGAPFNFAAHLSLLGEKVYLITGVGRDKLGDETLAYIKKYGIDTSYVALTDKPTGECSVRLDESGVPSYHILTDAAYDNISLDEKSVSEIKAMGADVFYFNTLAQRSPVSRETLKKLLDKLDAKTVMCDLNIRQNCYDKSSIELCLSRADIVKISSEEAHFLTDTGALRESEDIFEALHSQYPNISLVVYTMGKDGSEVYDFKNGRKYASGKPEDVPVVSTVGAGDCFGASFLKKYLDGCGIDEAIRFATERSNIVVSHKEAIPDCLNS
;
A
#
# COMPACT_ATOMS: atom_id res chain seq x y z
N MET A 1 -4.32 -15.37 8.42
CA MET A 1 -3.48 -14.43 9.22
C MET A 1 -4.34 -13.27 9.66
N ASN A 2 -3.98 -12.59 10.78
CA ASN A 2 -4.56 -11.30 11.14
C ASN A 2 -3.70 -10.20 10.50
N CYS A 3 -4.26 -9.51 9.51
CA CYS A 3 -3.58 -8.46 8.75
C CYS A 3 -4.13 -7.09 9.15
N ILE A 4 -3.28 -6.26 9.73
CA ILE A 4 -3.60 -4.88 10.09
C ILE A 4 -3.06 -3.99 8.98
N VAL A 5 -3.94 -3.25 8.33
CA VAL A 5 -3.60 -2.34 7.23
C VAL A 5 -3.90 -0.91 7.66
N TYR A 6 -2.89 -0.04 7.58
CA TYR A 6 -2.99 1.37 7.97
C TYR A 6 -2.77 2.28 6.77
N GLY A 7 -3.67 3.26 6.58
CA GLY A 7 -3.47 4.31 5.61
C GLY A 7 -4.75 4.84 4.98
N GLU A 8 -4.62 5.42 3.81
CA GLU A 8 -5.72 6.10 3.13
C GLU A 8 -6.71 5.15 2.46
N VAL A 9 -7.96 5.60 2.44
CA VAL A 9 -8.97 5.25 1.46
C VAL A 9 -9.47 6.55 0.83
N LEU A 10 -9.60 6.59 -0.48
CA LEU A 10 -10.01 7.78 -1.21
C LEU A 10 -10.79 7.42 -2.47
N TRP A 11 -11.38 8.42 -3.08
CA TRP A 11 -12.08 8.29 -4.35
C TRP A 11 -11.32 9.04 -5.44
N ASP A 12 -11.00 8.34 -6.52
CA ASP A 12 -10.55 8.97 -7.75
C ASP A 12 -11.77 9.55 -8.47
N VAL A 13 -11.84 10.88 -8.52
CA VAL A 13 -12.97 11.63 -9.05
C VAL A 13 -12.64 12.12 -10.45
N TYR A 14 -13.26 11.50 -11.44
CA TYR A 14 -13.20 11.88 -12.85
C TYR A 14 -14.42 12.74 -13.19
N PRO A 15 -14.45 13.46 -14.34
CA PRO A 15 -15.59 14.27 -14.74
C PRO A 15 -16.93 13.50 -14.88
N ASP A 16 -16.85 12.20 -15.17
CA ASP A 16 -18.02 11.34 -15.50
C ASP A 16 -18.27 10.23 -14.47
N LYS A 17 -17.34 9.99 -13.55
CA LYS A 17 -17.43 8.90 -12.57
C LYS A 17 -16.55 9.13 -11.36
N SER A 18 -16.84 8.40 -10.29
CA SER A 18 -15.93 8.27 -9.15
C SER A 18 -15.63 6.80 -8.90
N VAL A 19 -14.39 6.48 -8.58
CA VAL A 19 -13.92 5.11 -8.34
C VAL A 19 -13.19 5.08 -7.01
N ILE A 20 -13.55 4.14 -6.14
CA ILE A 20 -12.86 3.96 -4.87
C ILE A 20 -11.45 3.43 -5.10
N GLY A 21 -10.49 3.95 -4.32
CA GLY A 21 -9.08 3.60 -4.38
C GLY A 21 -8.38 3.92 -3.05
N GLY A 22 -7.08 4.10 -3.14
CA GLY A 22 -6.16 4.19 -2.02
C GLY A 22 -5.35 2.90 -1.88
N ALA A 23 -4.03 3.00 -1.93
CA ALA A 23 -3.18 1.81 -1.95
C ALA A 23 -3.40 0.89 -0.74
N PRO A 24 -3.54 1.38 0.51
CA PRO A 24 -3.86 0.53 1.65
C PRO A 24 -5.21 -0.17 1.53
N PHE A 25 -6.24 0.52 1.00
CA PHE A 25 -7.54 -0.10 0.78
C PHE A 25 -7.47 -1.19 -0.29
N ASN A 26 -6.82 -0.93 -1.43
CA ASN A 26 -6.62 -1.91 -2.49
C ASN A 26 -5.86 -3.14 -1.98
N PHE A 27 -4.76 -2.92 -1.27
CA PHE A 27 -3.96 -3.98 -0.65
C PHE A 27 -4.78 -4.82 0.34
N ALA A 28 -5.56 -4.16 1.21
CA ALA A 28 -6.46 -4.80 2.16
C ALA A 28 -7.51 -5.69 1.47
N ALA A 29 -8.13 -5.17 0.39
CA ALA A 29 -9.12 -5.90 -0.37
C ALA A 29 -8.51 -7.13 -1.05
N HIS A 30 -7.34 -7.00 -1.68
CA HIS A 30 -6.66 -8.15 -2.29
C HIS A 30 -6.27 -9.21 -1.26
N LEU A 31 -5.80 -8.84 -0.06
CA LEU A 31 -5.53 -9.81 1.02
C LEU A 31 -6.81 -10.51 1.50
N SER A 32 -7.90 -9.76 1.66
CA SER A 32 -9.19 -10.33 2.06
C SER A 32 -9.70 -11.34 1.01
N LEU A 33 -9.60 -11.01 -0.28
CA LEU A 33 -9.93 -11.93 -1.38
C LEU A 33 -9.04 -13.18 -1.43
N LEU A 34 -7.86 -13.12 -0.84
CA LEU A 34 -6.96 -14.26 -0.67
C LEU A 34 -7.23 -15.06 0.64
N GLY A 35 -8.35 -14.75 1.31
CA GLY A 35 -8.82 -15.50 2.49
C GLY A 35 -8.22 -15.02 3.82
N GLU A 36 -7.57 -13.87 3.86
CA GLU A 36 -6.99 -13.35 5.09
C GLU A 36 -8.01 -12.53 5.89
N LYS A 37 -7.87 -12.52 7.21
CA LYS A 37 -8.65 -11.66 8.08
C LYS A 37 -7.99 -10.28 8.15
N VAL A 38 -8.66 -9.28 7.56
CA VAL A 38 -8.09 -7.94 7.37
C VAL A 38 -8.85 -6.92 8.20
N TYR A 39 -8.10 -6.08 8.91
CA TYR A 39 -8.58 -4.93 9.65
C TYR A 39 -7.98 -3.67 9.04
N LEU A 40 -8.85 -2.76 8.57
CA LEU A 40 -8.41 -1.50 7.99
C LEU A 40 -8.48 -0.39 9.02
N ILE A 41 -7.34 0.26 9.29
CA ILE A 41 -7.23 1.44 10.11
C ILE A 41 -7.12 2.65 9.18
N THR A 42 -8.21 3.39 9.04
CA THR A 42 -8.32 4.55 8.14
C THR A 42 -9.30 5.56 8.71
N GLY A 43 -9.48 6.70 8.06
CA GLY A 43 -10.49 7.69 8.36
C GLY A 43 -11.44 7.91 7.19
N VAL A 44 -12.74 8.01 7.46
CA VAL A 44 -13.77 8.39 6.50
C VAL A 44 -14.62 9.53 7.05
N GLY A 45 -15.15 10.37 6.18
CA GLY A 45 -16.02 11.47 6.54
C GLY A 45 -17.42 11.02 6.94
N ARG A 46 -18.14 11.89 7.67
CA ARG A 46 -19.58 11.76 7.89
C ARG A 46 -20.34 12.35 6.70
N ASP A 47 -20.06 11.83 5.53
CA ASP A 47 -20.60 12.28 4.25
C ASP A 47 -21.02 11.08 3.38
N LYS A 48 -21.63 11.35 2.25
CA LYS A 48 -22.13 10.31 1.34
C LYS A 48 -21.01 9.37 0.85
N LEU A 49 -19.84 9.93 0.53
CA LEU A 49 -18.69 9.11 0.11
C LEU A 49 -18.16 8.23 1.24
N GLY A 50 -18.23 8.71 2.49
CA GLY A 50 -17.89 7.91 3.67
C GLY A 50 -18.81 6.71 3.85
N ASP A 51 -20.13 6.90 3.68
CA ASP A 51 -21.11 5.80 3.74
C ASP A 51 -20.85 4.77 2.63
N GLU A 52 -20.60 5.24 1.40
CA GLU A 52 -20.26 4.39 0.26
C GLU A 52 -18.94 3.66 0.49
N THR A 53 -17.92 4.34 1.05
CA THR A 53 -16.63 3.74 1.40
C THR A 53 -16.81 2.60 2.40
N LEU A 54 -17.58 2.80 3.47
CA LEU A 54 -17.87 1.75 4.45
C LEU A 54 -18.57 0.54 3.82
N ALA A 55 -19.46 0.79 2.86
CA ALA A 55 -20.13 -0.29 2.12
C ALA A 55 -19.13 -1.09 1.28
N TYR A 56 -18.18 -0.42 0.60
CA TYR A 56 -17.13 -1.10 -0.16
C TYR A 56 -16.16 -1.89 0.73
N ILE A 57 -15.73 -1.32 1.86
CA ILE A 57 -14.86 -2.02 2.82
C ILE A 57 -15.54 -3.33 3.25
N LYS A 58 -16.84 -3.27 3.61
CA LYS A 58 -17.64 -4.44 3.98
C LYS A 58 -17.86 -5.41 2.82
N LYS A 59 -18.07 -4.91 1.58
CA LYS A 59 -18.22 -5.75 0.38
C LYS A 59 -17.04 -6.71 0.21
N TYR A 60 -15.84 -6.24 0.52
CA TYR A 60 -14.61 -7.05 0.43
C TYR A 60 -14.30 -7.84 1.72
N GLY A 61 -15.22 -7.91 2.68
CA GLY A 61 -15.03 -8.69 3.91
C GLY A 61 -13.99 -8.10 4.88
N ILE A 62 -13.62 -6.84 4.69
CA ILE A 62 -12.66 -6.14 5.55
C ILE A 62 -13.37 -5.65 6.82
N ASP A 63 -12.74 -5.85 7.98
CA ASP A 63 -13.28 -5.39 9.26
C ASP A 63 -13.18 -3.86 9.39
N THR A 64 -14.29 -3.23 9.81
CA THR A 64 -14.43 -1.77 9.93
C THR A 64 -14.32 -1.25 11.35
N SER A 65 -14.00 -2.10 12.34
CA SER A 65 -13.99 -1.74 13.76
C SER A 65 -13.04 -0.59 14.10
N TYR A 66 -12.01 -0.40 13.28
CA TYR A 66 -10.98 0.63 13.47
C TYR A 66 -11.00 1.70 12.38
N VAL A 67 -12.12 1.84 11.66
CA VAL A 67 -12.35 2.95 10.73
C VAL A 67 -12.86 4.15 11.52
N ALA A 68 -12.08 5.22 11.56
CA ALA A 68 -12.44 6.46 12.24
C ALA A 68 -13.48 7.25 11.42
N LEU A 69 -14.62 7.59 12.05
CA LEU A 69 -15.59 8.51 11.49
C LEU A 69 -15.27 9.94 11.93
N THR A 70 -14.92 10.80 11.01
CA THR A 70 -14.49 12.18 11.27
C THR A 70 -15.45 13.21 10.70
N ASP A 71 -15.34 14.47 11.15
CA ASP A 71 -16.06 15.60 10.55
C ASP A 71 -15.31 16.20 9.34
N LYS A 72 -14.16 15.60 8.97
CA LYS A 72 -13.41 15.95 7.76
C LYS A 72 -14.01 15.21 6.57
N PRO A 73 -13.89 15.76 5.35
CA PRO A 73 -14.40 15.11 4.15
C PRO A 73 -13.70 13.78 3.89
N THR A 74 -14.43 12.81 3.34
CA THR A 74 -13.82 11.57 2.83
C THR A 74 -12.75 11.90 1.79
N GLY A 75 -11.69 11.10 1.75
CA GLY A 75 -10.57 11.32 0.85
C GLY A 75 -10.98 11.33 -0.63
N GLU A 76 -10.48 12.30 -1.36
CA GLU A 76 -10.70 12.44 -2.81
C GLU A 76 -9.38 12.77 -3.52
N CYS A 77 -9.25 12.24 -4.74
CA CYS A 77 -8.24 12.61 -5.70
C CYS A 77 -8.94 13.04 -6.98
N SER A 78 -9.00 14.34 -7.26
CA SER A 78 -9.59 14.83 -8.52
C SER A 78 -8.61 14.65 -9.67
N VAL A 79 -9.09 14.00 -10.72
CA VAL A 79 -8.35 13.76 -11.96
C VAL A 79 -8.82 14.76 -13.01
N ARG A 80 -7.91 15.63 -13.44
CA ARG A 80 -8.18 16.61 -14.49
C ARG A 80 -7.33 16.27 -15.71
N LEU A 81 -7.94 16.25 -16.87
CA LEU A 81 -7.21 16.11 -18.13
C LEU A 81 -6.91 17.52 -18.67
N ASP A 82 -5.70 17.76 -19.12
CA ASP A 82 -5.35 18.96 -19.87
C ASP A 82 -5.89 18.88 -21.33
N GLU A 83 -5.63 19.94 -22.11
CA GLU A 83 -6.05 20.02 -23.52
C GLU A 83 -5.44 18.92 -24.41
N SER A 84 -4.34 18.30 -23.97
CA SER A 84 -3.63 17.20 -24.63
C SER A 84 -4.08 15.82 -24.09
N GLY A 85 -5.03 15.79 -23.13
CA GLY A 85 -5.49 14.56 -22.49
C GLY A 85 -4.55 14.01 -21.41
N VAL A 86 -3.52 14.78 -20.99
CA VAL A 86 -2.61 14.37 -19.93
C VAL A 86 -3.27 14.55 -18.56
N PRO A 87 -3.35 13.49 -17.73
CA PRO A 87 -3.98 13.60 -16.42
C PRO A 87 -3.11 14.36 -15.42
N SER A 88 -3.73 15.24 -14.66
CA SER A 88 -3.20 15.83 -13.44
C SER A 88 -4.04 15.38 -12.25
N TYR A 89 -3.35 15.04 -11.14
CA TYR A 89 -3.95 14.52 -9.93
C TYR A 89 -3.87 15.53 -8.81
N HIS A 90 -5.00 15.81 -8.19
CA HIS A 90 -5.05 16.70 -7.03
C HIS A 90 -5.68 15.96 -5.85
N ILE A 91 -4.84 15.57 -4.89
CA ILE A 91 -5.26 14.88 -3.68
C ILE A 91 -5.75 15.90 -2.66
N LEU A 92 -7.00 15.76 -2.22
CA LEU A 92 -7.62 16.62 -1.22
C LEU A 92 -6.79 16.63 0.07
N THR A 93 -6.45 17.82 0.56
CA THR A 93 -5.77 18.00 1.84
C THR A 93 -6.76 18.07 2.99
N ASP A 94 -6.30 17.75 4.21
CA ASP A 94 -7.12 17.71 5.43
C ASP A 94 -8.36 16.80 5.28
N ALA A 95 -8.18 15.68 4.58
CA ALA A 95 -9.20 14.66 4.42
C ALA A 95 -9.32 13.78 5.69
N ALA A 96 -10.34 12.96 5.75
CA ALA A 96 -10.61 12.09 6.88
C ALA A 96 -9.41 11.18 7.24
N TYR A 97 -8.73 10.61 6.23
CA TYR A 97 -7.54 9.76 6.48
C TYR A 97 -6.29 10.55 6.94
N ASP A 98 -6.29 11.88 6.84
CA ASP A 98 -5.27 12.74 7.46
C ASP A 98 -5.50 12.89 8.98
N ASN A 99 -6.66 12.44 9.47
CA ASN A 99 -7.11 12.58 10.84
C ASN A 99 -7.41 11.24 11.53
N ILE A 100 -6.65 10.20 11.18
CA ILE A 100 -6.76 8.88 11.81
C ILE A 100 -6.28 8.98 13.25
N SER A 101 -7.18 8.73 14.19
CA SER A 101 -6.89 8.72 15.62
C SER A 101 -7.52 7.50 16.29
N LEU A 102 -6.75 6.82 17.13
CA LEU A 102 -7.19 5.67 17.91
C LEU A 102 -7.00 5.95 19.41
N ASP A 103 -8.01 5.62 20.20
CA ASP A 103 -7.89 5.64 21.64
C ASP A 103 -7.02 4.49 22.17
N GLU A 104 -6.61 4.56 23.45
CA GLU A 104 -5.75 3.54 24.06
C GLU A 104 -6.43 2.18 24.14
N LYS A 105 -7.76 2.14 24.21
CA LYS A 105 -8.54 0.91 24.22
C LYS A 105 -8.41 0.19 22.88
N SER A 106 -8.66 0.89 21.78
CA SER A 106 -8.54 0.34 20.42
C SER A 106 -7.11 -0.18 20.14
N VAL A 107 -6.09 0.58 20.52
CA VAL A 107 -4.69 0.13 20.38
C VAL A 107 -4.42 -1.14 21.18
N SER A 108 -4.94 -1.22 22.41
CA SER A 108 -4.79 -2.40 23.26
C SER A 108 -5.53 -3.62 22.70
N GLU A 109 -6.72 -3.42 22.13
CA GLU A 109 -7.49 -4.48 21.47
C GLU A 109 -6.76 -5.01 20.23
N ILE A 110 -6.21 -4.12 19.36
CA ILE A 110 -5.43 -4.52 18.19
C ILE A 110 -4.19 -5.30 18.63
N LYS A 111 -3.48 -4.82 19.66
CA LYS A 111 -2.32 -5.55 20.22
C LYS A 111 -2.70 -6.93 20.73
N ALA A 112 -3.79 -7.05 21.51
CA ALA A 112 -4.26 -8.31 22.08
C ALA A 112 -4.70 -9.33 21.01
N MET A 113 -5.20 -8.85 19.87
CA MET A 113 -5.57 -9.69 18.73
C MET A 113 -4.36 -10.37 18.11
N GLY A 114 -3.19 -9.76 18.20
CA GLY A 114 -1.97 -10.18 17.53
C GLY A 114 -1.99 -9.87 16.03
N ALA A 115 -0.95 -9.23 15.55
CA ALA A 115 -0.77 -8.91 14.14
C ALA A 115 0.23 -9.89 13.49
N ASP A 116 -0.22 -10.68 12.53
CA ASP A 116 0.72 -11.44 11.68
C ASP A 116 1.39 -10.50 10.68
N VAL A 117 0.62 -9.53 10.16
CA VAL A 117 1.07 -8.50 9.22
C VAL A 117 0.64 -7.13 9.72
N PHE A 118 1.54 -6.16 9.68
CA PHE A 118 1.23 -4.74 9.74
C PHE A 118 1.70 -4.07 8.45
N TYR A 119 0.76 -3.51 7.68
CA TYR A 119 1.04 -2.83 6.43
C TYR A 119 0.74 -1.33 6.54
N PHE A 120 1.59 -0.50 5.93
CA PHE A 120 1.39 0.94 5.82
C PHE A 120 2.15 1.54 4.63
N ASN A 121 1.87 2.83 4.33
CA ASN A 121 2.52 3.58 3.27
C ASN A 121 2.85 5.02 3.70
N THR A 122 3.24 5.89 2.74
CA THR A 122 3.66 7.27 3.04
C THR A 122 2.49 8.26 3.10
N LEU A 123 1.41 8.09 2.32
CA LEU A 123 0.44 9.16 2.06
C LEU A 123 -0.26 9.68 3.32
N ALA A 124 -0.80 8.81 4.17
CA ALA A 124 -1.47 9.23 5.40
C ALA A 124 -0.51 9.90 6.41
N GLN A 125 0.80 9.73 6.25
CA GLN A 125 1.82 10.31 7.11
C GLN A 125 2.07 11.80 6.85
N ARG A 126 1.51 12.37 5.77
CA ARG A 126 1.61 13.80 5.48
C ARG A 126 0.98 14.66 6.58
N SER A 127 -0.02 14.12 7.30
CA SER A 127 -0.64 14.74 8.46
C SER A 127 0.04 14.31 9.77
N PRO A 128 0.33 15.26 10.69
CA PRO A 128 0.87 14.93 12.00
C PRO A 128 -0.03 13.99 12.81
N VAL A 129 -1.37 14.15 12.74
CA VAL A 129 -2.32 13.34 13.52
C VAL A 129 -2.22 11.86 13.12
N SER A 130 -2.34 11.56 11.84
CA SER A 130 -2.22 10.19 11.34
C SER A 130 -0.81 9.64 11.50
N ARG A 131 0.24 10.46 11.31
CA ARG A 131 1.62 10.04 11.53
C ARG A 131 1.88 9.61 12.98
N GLU A 132 1.39 10.36 13.96
CA GLU A 132 1.57 10.00 15.39
C GLU A 132 0.78 8.73 15.74
N THR A 133 -0.41 8.52 15.17
CA THR A 133 -1.14 7.26 15.34
C THR A 133 -0.38 6.09 14.74
N LEU A 134 0.20 6.24 13.54
CA LEU A 134 1.05 5.23 12.92
C LEU A 134 2.26 4.89 13.79
N LYS A 135 2.99 5.89 14.28
CA LYS A 135 4.14 5.68 15.18
C LYS A 135 3.74 4.91 16.43
N LYS A 136 2.63 5.31 17.06
CA LYS A 136 2.09 4.62 18.23
C LYS A 136 1.78 3.15 17.95
N LEU A 137 1.21 2.83 16.80
CA LEU A 137 0.96 1.45 16.39
C LEU A 137 2.26 0.69 16.16
N LEU A 138 3.21 1.26 15.40
CA LEU A 138 4.51 0.65 15.15
C LEU A 138 5.31 0.39 16.44
N ASP A 139 5.14 1.22 17.48
CA ASP A 139 5.80 1.05 18.76
C ASP A 139 5.12 0.04 19.69
N LYS A 140 3.80 -0.14 19.55
CA LYS A 140 3.01 -0.95 20.48
C LYS A 140 2.62 -2.32 19.94
N LEU A 141 2.52 -2.47 18.62
CA LEU A 141 2.16 -3.75 18.01
C LEU A 141 3.41 -4.60 17.82
N ASP A 142 3.37 -5.82 18.33
CA ASP A 142 4.40 -6.84 18.09
C ASP A 142 4.03 -7.62 16.82
N ALA A 143 3.95 -6.92 15.67
CA ALA A 143 3.64 -7.57 14.40
C ALA A 143 4.77 -8.51 13.97
N LYS A 144 4.41 -9.71 13.48
CA LYS A 144 5.41 -10.70 13.03
C LYS A 144 6.13 -10.25 11.75
N THR A 145 5.43 -9.47 10.92
CA THR A 145 5.96 -8.90 9.68
C THR A 145 5.40 -7.49 9.51
N VAL A 146 6.29 -6.53 9.36
CA VAL A 146 5.97 -5.14 9.02
C VAL A 146 6.32 -4.90 7.57
N MET A 147 5.33 -4.60 6.74
CA MET A 147 5.52 -4.28 5.33
C MET A 147 5.16 -2.83 5.05
N CYS A 148 6.08 -2.13 4.38
CA CYS A 148 5.82 -0.81 3.84
C CYS A 148 5.84 -0.83 2.31
N ASP A 149 4.80 -0.30 1.68
CA ASP A 149 4.84 0.13 0.28
C ASP A 149 5.10 1.64 0.28
N LEU A 150 6.21 2.10 -0.28
CA LEU A 150 6.52 3.53 -0.22
C LEU A 150 5.40 4.36 -0.85
N ASN A 151 4.95 3.96 -2.02
CA ASN A 151 3.80 4.58 -2.71
C ASN A 151 3.83 6.12 -2.64
N ILE A 152 4.97 6.69 -3.01
CA ILE A 152 5.26 8.11 -2.91
C ILE A 152 4.32 8.89 -3.83
N ARG A 153 3.62 9.86 -3.26
CA ARG A 153 2.77 10.80 -4.00
C ARG A 153 3.37 12.19 -3.96
N GLN A 154 3.48 12.81 -5.13
CA GLN A 154 4.10 14.14 -5.29
C GLN A 154 3.49 15.16 -4.31
N ASN A 155 4.33 15.90 -3.61
CA ASN A 155 3.95 16.88 -2.59
C ASN A 155 3.19 16.34 -1.35
N CYS A 156 3.14 15.02 -1.15
CA CYS A 156 2.44 14.38 -0.02
C CYS A 156 3.38 13.60 0.91
N TYR A 157 4.66 13.86 0.89
CA TYR A 157 5.68 13.22 1.71
C TYR A 157 6.68 14.25 2.24
N ASP A 158 7.43 13.86 3.23
CA ASP A 158 8.64 14.54 3.69
C ASP A 158 9.74 13.51 4.03
N LYS A 159 10.95 13.97 4.30
CA LYS A 159 12.07 13.08 4.63
C LYS A 159 11.76 12.19 5.84
N SER A 160 11.01 12.71 6.83
CA SER A 160 10.70 11.94 8.04
C SER A 160 9.68 10.83 7.80
N SER A 161 8.76 10.99 6.82
CA SER A 161 7.83 9.92 6.44
C SER A 161 8.53 8.78 5.72
N ILE A 162 9.48 9.09 4.84
CA ILE A 162 10.31 8.09 4.17
C ILE A 162 11.19 7.35 5.18
N GLU A 163 11.86 8.10 6.08
CA GLU A 163 12.70 7.55 7.14
C GLU A 163 11.90 6.60 8.04
N LEU A 164 10.68 6.98 8.43
CA LEU A 164 9.80 6.12 9.24
C LEU A 164 9.46 4.83 8.50
N CYS A 165 9.17 4.90 7.20
CA CYS A 165 8.92 3.72 6.38
C CYS A 165 10.11 2.75 6.39
N LEU A 166 11.28 3.25 6.01
CA LEU A 166 12.46 2.41 5.80
C LEU A 166 13.04 1.89 7.11
N SER A 167 13.00 2.68 8.19
CA SER A 167 13.54 2.27 9.50
C SER A 167 12.66 1.28 10.27
N ARG A 168 11.39 1.11 9.89
CA ARG A 168 10.44 0.29 10.65
C ARG A 168 9.95 -0.96 9.91
N ALA A 169 10.18 -1.06 8.61
CA ALA A 169 9.71 -2.17 7.80
C ALA A 169 10.72 -3.33 7.74
N ASP A 170 10.21 -4.56 7.82
CA ASP A 170 10.96 -5.78 7.50
C ASP A 170 10.97 -6.04 6.00
N ILE A 171 9.87 -5.70 5.34
CA ILE A 171 9.65 -5.84 3.89
C ILE A 171 9.31 -4.47 3.33
N VAL A 172 10.08 -4.03 2.33
CA VAL A 172 9.82 -2.78 1.62
C VAL A 172 9.47 -3.08 0.18
N LYS A 173 8.34 -2.55 -0.28
CA LYS A 173 8.01 -2.53 -1.70
C LYS A 173 8.30 -1.14 -2.25
N ILE A 174 9.00 -1.09 -3.39
CA ILE A 174 9.31 0.13 -4.13
C ILE A 174 9.15 -0.10 -5.62
N SER A 175 8.79 0.95 -6.35
CA SER A 175 8.84 0.96 -7.82
C SER A 175 10.16 1.51 -8.34
N SER A 176 10.44 1.31 -9.64
CA SER A 176 11.62 1.88 -10.29
C SER A 176 11.63 3.42 -10.22
N GLU A 177 10.47 4.06 -10.36
CA GLU A 177 10.33 5.51 -10.25
C GLU A 177 10.64 5.99 -8.83
N GLU A 178 10.19 5.26 -7.81
CA GLU A 178 10.46 5.58 -6.40
C GLU A 178 11.93 5.38 -6.03
N ALA A 179 12.57 4.36 -6.59
CA ALA A 179 14.00 4.14 -6.40
C ALA A 179 14.84 5.31 -6.92
N HIS A 180 14.57 5.78 -8.12
CA HIS A 180 15.20 6.98 -8.67
C HIS A 180 14.93 8.21 -7.79
N PHE A 181 13.68 8.38 -7.38
CA PHE A 181 13.28 9.47 -6.51
C PHE A 181 14.04 9.48 -5.17
N LEU A 182 14.21 8.32 -4.52
CA LEU A 182 14.96 8.22 -3.26
C LEU A 182 16.42 8.65 -3.42
N THR A 183 17.05 8.31 -4.54
CA THR A 183 18.42 8.69 -4.86
C THR A 183 18.51 10.20 -5.16
N ASP A 184 17.63 10.70 -6.03
CA ASP A 184 17.63 12.11 -6.46
C ASP A 184 17.39 13.08 -5.30
N THR A 185 16.57 12.69 -4.33
CA THR A 185 16.27 13.50 -3.12
C THR A 185 17.29 13.33 -2.00
N GLY A 186 18.27 12.44 -2.15
CA GLY A 186 19.25 12.12 -1.12
C GLY A 186 18.65 11.40 0.11
N ALA A 187 17.45 10.84 -0.03
CA ALA A 187 16.85 9.98 1.00
C ALA A 187 17.58 8.63 1.08
N LEU A 188 18.15 8.19 -0.03
CA LEU A 188 19.03 7.04 -0.12
C LEU A 188 20.40 7.49 -0.66
N ARG A 189 21.48 6.85 -0.18
CA ARG A 189 22.82 7.12 -0.68
C ARG A 189 22.93 6.71 -2.14
N GLU A 190 23.69 7.49 -2.91
CA GLU A 190 24.01 7.13 -4.29
C GLU A 190 24.78 5.81 -4.31
N SER A 191 24.30 4.84 -5.07
CA SER A 191 24.91 3.53 -5.27
C SER A 191 24.52 3.01 -6.65
N GLU A 192 25.38 2.20 -7.25
CA GLU A 192 25.07 1.48 -8.49
C GLU A 192 24.01 0.38 -8.27
N ASP A 193 23.82 -0.06 -7.02
CA ASP A 193 22.82 -1.06 -6.63
C ASP A 193 21.92 -0.52 -5.52
N ILE A 194 20.64 -0.35 -5.86
CA ILE A 194 19.59 0.13 -4.94
C ILE A 194 19.42 -0.80 -3.72
N PHE A 195 19.59 -2.09 -3.89
CA PHE A 195 19.44 -3.07 -2.81
C PHE A 195 20.57 -2.94 -1.80
N GLU A 196 21.81 -2.78 -2.28
CA GLU A 196 22.98 -2.53 -1.43
C GLU A 196 22.82 -1.24 -0.63
N ALA A 197 22.39 -0.15 -1.29
CA ALA A 197 22.15 1.12 -0.65
C ALA A 197 21.09 1.02 0.45
N LEU A 198 19.95 0.37 0.17
CA LEU A 198 18.88 0.17 1.14
C LEU A 198 19.35 -0.65 2.35
N HIS A 199 19.99 -1.79 2.12
CA HIS A 199 20.44 -2.65 3.22
C HIS A 199 21.55 -2.02 4.08
N SER A 200 22.48 -1.29 3.45
CA SER A 200 23.54 -0.59 4.17
C SER A 200 22.99 0.51 5.08
N GLN A 201 21.94 1.22 4.63
CA GLN A 201 21.35 2.33 5.37
C GLN A 201 20.27 1.88 6.35
N TYR A 202 19.53 0.81 6.01
CA TYR A 202 18.41 0.26 6.78
C TYR A 202 18.56 -1.27 6.95
N PRO A 203 19.43 -1.73 7.86
CA PRO A 203 19.73 -3.15 8.04
C PRO A 203 18.56 -3.96 8.65
N ASN A 204 17.50 -3.30 9.11
CA ASN A 204 16.25 -3.95 9.52
C ASN A 204 15.50 -4.56 8.34
N ILE A 205 15.67 -4.04 7.13
CA ILE A 205 15.00 -4.54 5.94
C ILE A 205 15.56 -5.92 5.59
N SER A 206 14.72 -6.93 5.65
CA SER A 206 15.08 -8.31 5.31
C SER A 206 14.75 -8.67 3.86
N LEU A 207 13.78 -7.96 3.26
CA LEU A 207 13.31 -8.22 1.90
C LEU A 207 12.95 -6.91 1.19
N VAL A 208 13.41 -6.75 -0.04
CA VAL A 208 12.97 -5.66 -0.93
C VAL A 208 12.23 -6.25 -2.11
N VAL A 209 11.02 -5.77 -2.35
CA VAL A 209 10.19 -6.08 -3.51
C VAL A 209 10.24 -4.90 -4.45
N TYR A 210 10.96 -5.05 -5.56
CA TYR A 210 11.20 -4.01 -6.54
C TYR A 210 10.37 -4.26 -7.80
N THR A 211 9.51 -3.31 -8.17
CA THR A 211 8.61 -3.44 -9.32
C THR A 211 9.00 -2.47 -10.44
N MET A 212 9.03 -2.97 -11.68
CA MET A 212 9.45 -2.24 -12.88
C MET A 212 8.34 -2.22 -13.96
N GLY A 213 7.08 -2.33 -13.54
CA GLY A 213 5.92 -2.35 -14.43
C GLY A 213 6.05 -3.43 -15.51
N LYS A 214 6.04 -3.02 -16.78
CA LYS A 214 6.17 -3.93 -17.94
C LYS A 214 7.51 -4.68 -18.02
N ASP A 215 8.51 -4.23 -17.31
CA ASP A 215 9.84 -4.86 -17.30
C ASP A 215 9.98 -5.92 -16.19
N GLY A 216 8.90 -6.14 -15.41
CA GLY A 216 8.82 -7.20 -14.43
C GLY A 216 9.05 -6.75 -12.99
N SER A 217 9.61 -7.64 -12.19
CA SER A 217 9.91 -7.37 -10.79
C SER A 217 11.14 -8.13 -10.33
N GLU A 218 11.80 -7.60 -9.32
CA GLU A 218 12.92 -8.23 -8.64
C GLU A 218 12.64 -8.27 -7.14
N VAL A 219 13.11 -9.32 -6.49
CA VAL A 219 13.06 -9.43 -5.03
C VAL A 219 14.44 -9.76 -4.53
N TYR A 220 14.92 -8.97 -3.58
CA TYR A 220 16.19 -9.24 -2.91
C TYR A 220 15.94 -9.73 -1.49
N ASP A 221 16.42 -10.94 -1.19
CA ASP A 221 16.39 -11.56 0.14
C ASP A 221 17.76 -11.40 0.80
N PHE A 222 17.84 -10.46 1.73
CA PHE A 222 19.09 -10.15 2.45
C PHE A 222 19.52 -11.25 3.41
N LYS A 223 18.57 -12.05 3.94
CA LYS A 223 18.91 -13.17 4.83
C LYS A 223 19.72 -14.24 4.11
N ASN A 224 19.40 -14.48 2.83
CA ASN A 224 20.06 -15.50 2.01
C ASN A 224 21.06 -14.89 1.00
N GLY A 225 21.14 -13.56 0.91
CA GLY A 225 22.00 -12.87 -0.06
C GLY A 225 21.63 -13.20 -1.51
N ARG A 226 20.34 -13.39 -1.81
CA ARG A 226 19.87 -13.85 -3.12
C ARG A 226 18.89 -12.87 -3.75
N LYS A 227 19.05 -12.67 -5.05
CA LYS A 227 18.17 -11.91 -5.92
C LYS A 227 17.34 -12.88 -6.77
N TYR A 228 16.05 -12.59 -6.86
CA TYR A 228 15.06 -13.28 -7.67
C TYR A 228 14.46 -12.31 -8.67
N ALA A 229 14.06 -12.77 -9.85
CA ALA A 229 13.48 -11.91 -10.87
C ALA A 229 12.34 -12.63 -11.61
N SER A 230 11.25 -11.91 -11.88
CA SER A 230 10.13 -12.47 -12.66
C SER A 230 10.42 -12.58 -14.16
N GLY A 231 11.39 -11.81 -14.64
CA GLY A 231 11.45 -11.49 -16.06
C GLY A 231 10.27 -10.58 -16.48
N LYS A 232 10.12 -10.36 -17.79
CA LYS A 232 9.00 -9.58 -18.33
C LYS A 232 7.69 -10.35 -18.13
N PRO A 233 6.59 -9.67 -17.66
CA PRO A 233 5.27 -10.27 -17.62
C PRO A 233 4.81 -10.71 -19.02
N GLU A 234 3.86 -11.63 -19.07
CA GLU A 234 3.16 -11.95 -20.31
C GLU A 234 2.53 -10.70 -20.91
N ASP A 235 2.51 -10.62 -22.24
CA ASP A 235 1.89 -9.51 -22.95
C ASP A 235 0.36 -9.62 -22.85
N VAL A 236 -0.22 -8.81 -21.95
CA VAL A 236 -1.65 -8.74 -21.73
C VAL A 236 -2.16 -7.35 -22.14
N PRO A 237 -3.43 -7.25 -22.61
CA PRO A 237 -4.02 -5.94 -22.89
C PRO A 237 -4.02 -5.05 -21.66
N VAL A 238 -3.35 -3.91 -21.73
CA VAL A 238 -3.32 -2.93 -20.63
C VAL A 238 -4.50 -1.98 -20.78
N VAL A 239 -5.48 -2.11 -19.87
CA VAL A 239 -6.66 -1.23 -19.77
C VAL A 239 -6.44 -0.15 -18.72
N SER A 240 -5.86 -0.52 -17.56
CA SER A 240 -5.51 0.39 -16.47
C SER A 240 -4.37 -0.20 -15.66
N THR A 241 -3.46 0.63 -15.16
CA THR A 241 -2.39 0.20 -14.25
C THR A 241 -2.72 0.47 -12.78
N VAL A 242 -3.88 1.10 -12.51
CA VAL A 242 -4.30 1.45 -11.15
C VAL A 242 -4.56 0.18 -10.33
N GLY A 243 -3.96 0.13 -9.13
CA GLY A 243 -4.12 -1.01 -8.22
C GLY A 243 -3.25 -2.24 -8.53
N ALA A 244 -2.56 -2.28 -9.69
CA ALA A 244 -1.72 -3.43 -10.05
C ALA A 244 -0.56 -3.65 -9.06
N GLY A 245 0.08 -2.57 -8.61
CA GLY A 245 1.13 -2.62 -7.60
C GLY A 245 0.63 -3.08 -6.24
N ASP A 246 -0.58 -2.66 -5.86
CA ASP A 246 -1.24 -3.06 -4.60
C ASP A 246 -1.60 -4.55 -4.63
N CYS A 247 -2.15 -5.01 -5.75
CA CYS A 247 -2.44 -6.42 -6.01
C CYS A 247 -1.17 -7.28 -5.97
N PHE A 248 -0.09 -6.81 -6.62
CA PHE A 248 1.20 -7.50 -6.59
C PHE A 248 1.71 -7.63 -5.16
N GLY A 249 1.76 -6.52 -4.41
CA GLY A 249 2.25 -6.52 -3.03
C GLY A 249 1.47 -7.47 -2.11
N ALA A 250 0.13 -7.42 -2.17
CA ALA A 250 -0.74 -8.28 -1.38
C ALA A 250 -0.57 -9.77 -1.75
N SER A 251 -0.53 -10.08 -3.05
CA SER A 251 -0.40 -11.45 -3.56
C SER A 251 0.97 -12.05 -3.26
N PHE A 252 2.03 -11.27 -3.44
CA PHE A 252 3.38 -11.65 -3.08
C PHE A 252 3.49 -11.96 -1.58
N LEU A 253 3.06 -11.02 -0.74
CA LEU A 253 3.14 -11.16 0.72
C LEU A 253 2.39 -12.41 1.19
N LYS A 254 1.19 -12.65 0.68
CA LYS A 254 0.38 -13.83 1.01
C LYS A 254 1.15 -15.11 0.73
N LYS A 255 1.66 -15.29 -0.47
CA LYS A 255 2.39 -16.51 -0.86
C LYS A 255 3.70 -16.67 -0.10
N TYR A 256 4.43 -15.57 0.10
CA TYR A 256 5.66 -15.59 0.87
C TYR A 256 5.42 -16.04 2.33
N LEU A 257 4.38 -15.52 2.99
CA LEU A 257 4.05 -15.88 4.37
C LEU A 257 3.37 -17.26 4.50
N ASP A 258 2.77 -17.78 3.44
CA ASP A 258 2.32 -19.17 3.38
C ASP A 258 3.50 -20.18 3.31
N GLY A 259 4.74 -19.69 3.21
CA GLY A 259 5.93 -20.50 3.12
C GLY A 259 6.27 -20.98 1.70
N CYS A 260 5.64 -20.39 0.68
CA CYS A 260 6.04 -20.61 -0.71
C CYS A 260 7.42 -19.99 -0.97
N GLY A 261 8.16 -20.54 -1.92
CA GLY A 261 9.40 -19.93 -2.38
C GLY A 261 9.18 -18.56 -3.02
N ILE A 262 10.21 -17.70 -2.99
CA ILE A 262 10.10 -16.33 -3.54
C ILE A 262 9.75 -16.35 -5.03
N ASP A 263 10.31 -17.28 -5.82
CA ASP A 263 9.97 -17.43 -7.25
C ASP A 263 8.48 -17.72 -7.46
N GLU A 264 7.88 -18.59 -6.63
CA GLU A 264 6.46 -18.90 -6.70
C GLU A 264 5.61 -17.69 -6.28
N ALA A 265 6.03 -16.97 -5.23
CA ALA A 265 5.35 -15.77 -4.76
C ALA A 265 5.36 -14.66 -5.84
N ILE A 266 6.48 -14.45 -6.51
CA ILE A 266 6.61 -13.50 -7.63
C ILE A 266 5.68 -13.91 -8.78
N ARG A 267 5.73 -15.19 -9.21
CA ARG A 267 4.88 -15.68 -10.31
C ARG A 267 3.40 -15.47 -10.02
N PHE A 268 2.93 -15.89 -8.85
CA PHE A 268 1.55 -15.71 -8.44
C PHE A 268 1.13 -14.22 -8.40
N ALA A 269 2.00 -13.35 -7.85
CA ALA A 269 1.75 -11.92 -7.80
C ALA A 269 1.66 -11.30 -9.21
N THR A 270 2.53 -11.73 -10.13
CA THR A 270 2.53 -11.28 -11.53
C THR A 270 1.24 -11.71 -12.26
N GLU A 271 0.83 -12.97 -12.12
CA GLU A 271 -0.40 -13.48 -12.73
C GLU A 271 -1.63 -12.68 -12.26
N ARG A 272 -1.76 -12.41 -10.97
CA ARG A 272 -2.87 -11.61 -10.44
C ARG A 272 -2.82 -10.15 -10.86
N SER A 273 -1.63 -9.54 -10.90
CA SER A 273 -1.46 -8.17 -11.40
C SER A 273 -1.82 -8.07 -12.89
N ASN A 274 -1.51 -9.07 -13.70
CA ASN A 274 -1.90 -9.14 -15.11
C ASN A 274 -3.42 -9.12 -15.28
N ILE A 275 -4.16 -9.76 -14.37
CA ILE A 275 -5.63 -9.67 -14.35
C ILE A 275 -6.06 -8.23 -14.04
N VAL A 276 -5.45 -7.58 -13.04
CA VAL A 276 -5.80 -6.19 -12.68
C VAL A 276 -5.54 -5.25 -13.87
N VAL A 277 -4.37 -5.30 -14.49
CA VAL A 277 -4.04 -4.38 -15.60
C VAL A 277 -4.95 -4.57 -16.83
N SER A 278 -5.58 -5.73 -16.99
CA SER A 278 -6.53 -6.02 -18.06
C SER A 278 -7.96 -5.53 -17.78
N HIS A 279 -8.19 -4.90 -16.62
CA HIS A 279 -9.49 -4.38 -16.19
C HIS A 279 -9.41 -2.88 -15.87
N LYS A 280 -10.58 -2.24 -15.76
CA LYS A 280 -10.67 -0.80 -15.38
C LYS A 280 -10.55 -0.59 -13.88
N GLU A 281 -11.01 -1.57 -13.11
CA GLU A 281 -11.10 -1.54 -11.65
C GLU A 281 -9.81 -2.05 -11.03
N ALA A 282 -9.35 -1.37 -9.96
CA ALA A 282 -8.19 -1.83 -9.16
C ALA A 282 -8.44 -3.18 -8.47
N ILE A 283 -9.71 -3.55 -8.29
CA ILE A 283 -10.13 -4.81 -7.68
C ILE A 283 -11.20 -5.45 -8.58
N PRO A 284 -10.81 -6.15 -9.66
CA PRO A 284 -11.74 -6.79 -10.59
C PRO A 284 -12.60 -7.87 -9.93
N ASP A 285 -13.90 -7.91 -10.26
CA ASP A 285 -14.84 -8.88 -9.67
C ASP A 285 -14.45 -10.34 -9.97
N CYS A 286 -13.74 -10.62 -11.05
CA CYS A 286 -13.24 -11.96 -11.37
C CYS A 286 -12.19 -12.49 -10.37
N LEU A 287 -11.62 -11.64 -9.53
CA LEU A 287 -10.74 -12.03 -8.43
C LEU A 287 -11.49 -12.42 -7.15
N ASN A 288 -12.83 -12.31 -7.15
CA ASN A 288 -13.72 -12.66 -6.03
C ASN A 288 -14.13 -14.14 -6.02
N SER A 289 -13.66 -14.94 -6.99
CA SER A 289 -14.04 -16.36 -7.18
C SER A 289 -13.01 -17.34 -6.61
#